data_e6abe545bf0689cbd82e1c03741aa3c9
#
_entry.id   e6abe545bf0689cbd82e1c03741aa3c9
#
_cell.length_a   1.000
_cell.length_b   1.000
_cell.length_c   1.000
_cell.angle_alpha   90.00
_cell.angle_beta   90.00
_cell.angle_gamma   90.00
#
_symmetry.space_group_name_H-M   'P 1'
#
loop_
_entity.id
_entity.type
_entity.pdbx_description
1 polymer ?
#
loop_
_entity_poly.entity_id
_entity_poly.type
_entity_poly.pdbx_seq_one_letter_code
_entity_poly.pdbx_strand_id
1 'polypeptide(L)'
;KGHLRCDANVSLRIMGNKKFGIRTETKNLNSFRYVKDAVTYEIKRQHAEILDGKKIVQETRLWDSERKITFSMRSKEDSDEYRYFPDPDLPIVFISPERIEILRKNLPELPEKKLHRFMHEYGLKNYDAEILSTNNEMAAYFEKIMEHGASPKIACNWVIGDLTRVVNESGKSINDLSIPPENIADLTKFIEKGDISSKIAKKIFEEMLETGQKPNVIIDKKGLKQISNKDELSKITENILSENPELVQQYRAGKTKVLGFFVGQIMKQTKGKGNPTLINNLLKNKLEE
;
A
#
# COMPACT_ATOMS: atom_id res chain seq x y z
N LYS A 1 19.02 -18.20 5.31
CA LYS A 1 19.53 -19.18 6.31
C LYS A 1 19.09 -18.67 7.67
N GLY A 2 18.00 -19.21 8.26
CA GLY A 2 17.35 -18.86 9.51
C GLY A 2 18.23 -18.63 10.74
N HIS A 3 18.83 -17.47 10.84
CA HIS A 3 19.61 -17.05 12.00
C HIS A 3 18.80 -16.18 12.98
N LEU A 4 17.47 -16.16 12.84
CA LEU A 4 16.62 -15.47 13.81
C LEU A 4 16.63 -16.26 15.13
N ARG A 5 16.95 -15.60 16.22
CA ARG A 5 16.74 -16.07 17.58
C ARG A 5 15.87 -15.04 18.30
N CYS A 6 14.84 -15.51 18.96
CA CYS A 6 13.95 -14.66 19.73
C CYS A 6 13.52 -15.43 20.97
N ASP A 7 13.49 -14.74 22.11
CA ASP A 7 12.87 -15.20 23.34
C ASP A 7 11.69 -14.28 23.62
N ALA A 8 10.51 -14.85 23.87
CA ALA A 8 9.30 -14.09 24.12
C ALA A 8 8.90 -14.21 25.60
N ASN A 9 8.64 -13.08 26.25
CA ASN A 9 8.09 -13.04 27.60
C ASN A 9 6.61 -12.68 27.55
N VAL A 10 5.76 -13.51 28.13
CA VAL A 10 4.31 -13.34 28.14
C VAL A 10 3.82 -13.30 29.58
N SER A 11 2.98 -12.30 29.90
CA SER A 11 2.22 -12.25 31.17
C SER A 11 0.83 -11.69 30.93
N LEU A 12 -0.16 -12.16 31.63
CA LEU A 12 -1.53 -11.65 31.59
C LEU A 12 -1.86 -10.81 32.82
N ARG A 13 -2.68 -9.79 32.63
CA ARG A 13 -3.23 -8.99 33.74
C ARG A 13 -4.70 -8.68 33.47
N ILE A 14 -5.44 -8.43 34.53
CA ILE A 14 -6.82 -7.93 34.42
C ILE A 14 -6.79 -6.52 33.82
N MET A 15 -7.69 -6.25 32.89
CA MET A 15 -7.82 -4.92 32.26
C MET A 15 -8.01 -3.84 33.34
N GLY A 16 -7.28 -2.74 33.20
CA GLY A 16 -7.27 -1.65 34.19
C GLY A 16 -6.23 -1.80 35.33
N ASN A 17 -5.69 -2.98 35.57
CA ASN A 17 -4.62 -3.16 36.55
C ASN A 17 -3.29 -2.60 36.07
N LYS A 18 -2.59 -1.82 36.90
CA LYS A 18 -1.25 -1.30 36.59
C LYS A 18 -0.15 -2.36 36.76
N LYS A 19 -0.37 -3.32 37.65
CA LYS A 19 0.63 -4.37 37.96
C LYS A 19 0.52 -5.51 36.96
N PHE A 20 1.65 -5.87 36.35
CA PHE A 20 1.75 -7.04 35.45
C PHE A 20 1.56 -8.34 36.21
N GLY A 21 1.08 -9.38 35.52
CA GLY A 21 1.04 -10.73 36.05
C GLY A 21 2.42 -11.40 36.02
N ILE A 22 2.47 -12.65 36.48
CA ILE A 22 3.69 -13.46 36.46
C ILE A 22 4.00 -13.82 35.01
N ARG A 23 5.24 -13.62 34.58
CA ARG A 23 5.69 -13.86 33.22
C ARG A 23 6.22 -15.26 33.02
N THR A 24 6.03 -15.81 31.82
CA THR A 24 6.74 -16.96 31.33
C THR A 24 7.63 -16.57 30.15
N GLU A 25 8.83 -17.12 30.08
CA GLU A 25 9.76 -16.93 28.98
C GLU A 25 9.65 -18.11 28.01
N THR A 26 9.39 -17.84 26.73
CA THR A 26 9.33 -18.90 25.70
C THR A 26 10.55 -18.80 24.80
N LYS A 27 11.29 -19.91 24.68
CA LYS A 27 12.51 -20.07 23.87
C LYS A 27 12.26 -20.90 22.62
N ASN A 28 13.30 -21.01 21.77
CA ASN A 28 13.31 -21.75 20.50
C ASN A 28 12.40 -21.11 19.43
N LEU A 29 12.36 -19.77 19.39
CA LEU A 29 11.59 -19.01 18.41
C LEU A 29 12.52 -18.51 17.32
N ASN A 30 12.61 -19.24 16.21
CA ASN A 30 13.54 -18.97 15.12
C ASN A 30 12.86 -18.47 13.83
N SER A 31 11.60 -18.02 13.93
CA SER A 31 10.88 -17.35 12.86
C SER A 31 9.78 -16.44 13.42
N PHE A 32 9.39 -15.40 12.71
CA PHE A 32 8.27 -14.53 13.08
C PHE A 32 6.96 -15.32 13.28
N ARG A 33 6.76 -16.34 12.45
CA ARG A 33 5.59 -17.22 12.58
C ARG A 33 5.60 -17.94 13.92
N TYR A 34 6.76 -18.51 14.33
CA TYR A 34 6.87 -19.21 15.61
C TYR A 34 6.69 -18.26 16.79
N VAL A 35 7.21 -17.03 16.70
CA VAL A 35 6.95 -16.00 17.72
C VAL A 35 5.44 -15.74 17.87
N LYS A 36 4.74 -15.50 16.76
CA LYS A 36 3.29 -15.28 16.76
C LYS A 36 2.53 -16.46 17.36
N ASP A 37 2.83 -17.67 16.88
CA ASP A 37 2.11 -18.88 17.28
C ASP A 37 2.35 -19.20 18.76
N ALA A 38 3.60 -19.09 19.24
CA ALA A 38 3.97 -19.32 20.63
C ALA A 38 3.35 -18.30 21.60
N VAL A 39 3.38 -17.01 21.26
CA VAL A 39 2.76 -15.95 22.07
C VAL A 39 1.24 -16.18 22.14
N THR A 40 0.62 -16.52 21.00
CA THR A 40 -0.82 -16.82 20.98
C THR A 40 -1.17 -18.03 21.84
N TYR A 41 -0.34 -19.08 21.80
CA TYR A 41 -0.52 -20.26 22.63
C TYR A 41 -0.39 -19.92 24.12
N GLU A 42 0.68 -19.19 24.51
CA GLU A 42 0.93 -18.81 25.89
C GLU A 42 -0.18 -17.94 26.49
N ILE A 43 -0.71 -16.99 25.70
CA ILE A 43 -1.87 -16.19 26.12
C ILE A 43 -3.06 -17.10 26.46
N LYS A 44 -3.39 -18.04 25.58
CA LYS A 44 -4.50 -18.98 25.79
C LYS A 44 -4.26 -19.90 26.99
N ARG A 45 -3.04 -20.44 27.14
CA ARG A 45 -2.67 -21.31 28.24
C ARG A 45 -2.81 -20.60 29.58
N GLN A 46 -2.15 -19.41 29.72
CA GLN A 46 -2.19 -18.63 30.95
C GLN A 46 -3.62 -18.20 31.30
N HIS A 47 -4.42 -17.82 30.29
CA HIS A 47 -5.81 -17.47 30.49
C HIS A 47 -6.62 -18.64 31.04
N ALA A 48 -6.47 -19.84 30.46
CA ALA A 48 -7.15 -21.03 30.92
C ALA A 48 -6.74 -21.40 32.36
N GLU A 49 -5.44 -21.38 32.69
CA GLU A 49 -4.97 -21.66 34.04
C GLU A 49 -5.50 -20.67 35.10
N ILE A 50 -5.55 -19.36 34.72
CA ILE A 50 -6.10 -18.34 35.62
C ILE A 50 -7.58 -18.57 35.85
N LEU A 51 -8.35 -18.93 34.81
CA LEU A 51 -9.77 -19.27 34.95
C LEU A 51 -10.00 -20.51 35.83
N ASP A 52 -9.11 -21.52 35.75
CA ASP A 52 -9.13 -22.71 36.61
C ASP A 52 -8.65 -22.41 38.04
N GLY A 53 -8.35 -21.16 38.39
CA GLY A 53 -7.87 -20.78 39.72
C GLY A 53 -6.40 -21.16 39.99
N LYS A 54 -5.66 -21.63 38.98
CA LYS A 54 -4.25 -21.95 39.10
C LYS A 54 -3.40 -20.70 39.07
N LYS A 55 -2.26 -20.73 39.79
CA LYS A 55 -1.28 -19.66 39.76
C LYS A 55 -0.30 -19.91 38.61
N ILE A 56 -0.06 -18.88 37.82
CA ILE A 56 1.04 -18.93 36.84
C ILE A 56 2.38 -18.97 37.59
N VAL A 57 3.23 -19.89 37.20
CA VAL A 57 4.60 -20.01 37.73
C VAL A 57 5.57 -19.32 36.78
N GLN A 58 6.53 -18.58 37.32
CA GLN A 58 7.60 -17.99 36.54
C GLN A 58 8.55 -19.08 36.07
N GLU A 59 8.54 -19.41 34.79
CA GLU A 59 9.31 -20.49 34.22
C GLU A 59 9.79 -20.17 32.81
N THR A 60 10.83 -20.89 32.37
CA THR A 60 11.24 -20.93 30.97
C THR A 60 10.56 -22.11 30.29
N ARG A 61 9.94 -21.85 29.15
CA ARG A 61 9.23 -22.83 28.32
C ARG A 61 9.89 -22.94 26.95
N LEU A 62 9.82 -24.11 26.33
CA LEU A 62 10.32 -24.35 24.98
C LEU A 62 9.15 -24.46 24.00
N TRP A 63 9.26 -23.79 22.87
CA TRP A 63 8.29 -23.92 21.78
C TRP A 63 8.56 -25.19 20.96
N ASP A 64 7.53 -26.02 20.84
CA ASP A 64 7.50 -27.17 19.93
C ASP A 64 6.73 -26.76 18.67
N SER A 65 7.45 -26.63 17.56
CA SER A 65 6.87 -26.18 16.29
C SER A 65 5.99 -27.22 15.59
N GLU A 66 6.19 -28.51 15.91
CA GLU A 66 5.40 -29.60 15.33
C GLU A 66 4.05 -29.75 16.04
N ARG A 67 4.09 -29.78 17.38
CA ARG A 67 2.90 -29.90 18.20
C ARG A 67 2.18 -28.58 18.42
N LYS A 68 2.82 -27.45 18.14
CA LYS A 68 2.33 -26.08 18.37
C LYS A 68 1.95 -25.81 19.82
N ILE A 69 2.76 -26.27 20.74
CA ILE A 69 2.60 -26.08 22.18
C ILE A 69 3.91 -25.58 22.80
N THR A 70 3.81 -25.07 24.02
CA THR A 70 4.99 -24.86 24.87
C THR A 70 5.00 -25.89 26.00
N PHE A 71 6.20 -26.33 26.41
CA PHE A 71 6.38 -27.17 27.58
C PHE A 71 7.45 -26.58 28.50
N SER A 72 7.31 -26.82 29.82
CA SER A 72 8.26 -26.34 30.83
C SER A 72 9.61 -26.99 30.62
N MET A 73 10.69 -26.21 30.66
CA MET A 73 12.06 -26.73 30.59
C MET A 73 12.66 -26.95 31.97
N ARG A 74 12.65 -25.92 32.78
CA ARG A 74 13.22 -25.91 34.14
C ARG A 74 12.67 -24.69 34.85
N SER A 75 12.21 -24.84 36.08
CA SER A 75 11.94 -23.69 36.95
C SER A 75 13.29 -23.05 37.30
N LYS A 76 13.45 -21.78 36.95
CA LYS A 76 14.53 -20.98 37.52
C LYS A 76 14.04 -20.52 38.88
N GLU A 77 14.36 -21.26 39.91
CA GLU A 77 13.96 -20.93 41.28
C GLU A 77 14.65 -19.68 41.84
N ASP A 78 15.71 -19.18 41.19
CA ASP A 78 16.43 -17.99 41.63
C ASP A 78 16.77 -17.07 40.46
N SER A 79 15.90 -16.13 40.13
CA SER A 79 16.21 -15.06 39.16
C SER A 79 16.98 -13.87 39.78
N ASP A 80 17.43 -13.98 41.03
CA ASP A 80 18.17 -12.90 41.71
C ASP A 80 19.64 -12.80 41.25
N GLU A 81 20.11 -13.67 40.35
CA GLU A 81 21.48 -13.66 39.88
C GLU A 81 21.81 -12.79 38.68
N TYR A 82 20.82 -12.07 38.05
CA TYR A 82 21.21 -11.04 37.12
C TYR A 82 21.70 -9.81 37.89
N ARG A 83 22.97 -9.84 38.22
CA ARG A 83 23.68 -8.72 38.85
C ARG A 83 23.84 -7.60 37.79
N TYR A 84 22.93 -6.67 37.76
CA TYR A 84 23.06 -5.42 36.99
C TYR A 84 24.06 -4.53 37.70
N PHE A 85 25.34 -4.71 37.43
CA PHE A 85 26.40 -3.80 37.86
C PHE A 85 27.18 -3.35 36.62
N PRO A 86 27.83 -2.16 36.69
CA PRO A 86 28.67 -1.70 35.58
C PRO A 86 29.76 -2.70 35.27
N ASP A 87 29.93 -3.05 34.01
CA ASP A 87 31.03 -3.92 33.57
C ASP A 87 32.35 -3.14 33.77
N PRO A 88 33.33 -3.68 34.52
CA PRO A 88 34.58 -2.98 34.81
C PRO A 88 35.43 -2.74 33.56
N ASP A 89 35.22 -3.52 32.49
CA ASP A 89 35.98 -3.41 31.23
C ASP A 89 35.36 -2.37 30.27
N LEU A 90 34.18 -1.86 30.60
CA LEU A 90 33.49 -0.86 29.77
C LEU A 90 33.58 0.54 30.39
N PRO A 91 34.09 1.55 29.64
CA PRO A 91 34.08 2.93 30.11
C PRO A 91 32.65 3.48 30.19
N ILE A 92 32.46 4.46 31.08
CA ILE A 92 31.19 5.19 31.18
C ILE A 92 30.95 5.95 29.88
N VAL A 93 29.83 5.67 29.23
CA VAL A 93 29.38 6.42 28.07
C VAL A 93 28.42 7.54 28.52
N PHE A 94 28.86 8.76 28.37
CA PHE A 94 28.02 9.94 28.64
C PHE A 94 27.35 10.42 27.34
N ILE A 95 26.03 10.42 27.33
CA ILE A 95 25.23 10.98 26.22
C ILE A 95 24.60 12.28 26.70
N SER A 96 25.07 13.41 26.14
CA SER A 96 24.56 14.73 26.54
C SER A 96 23.10 14.94 26.08
N PRO A 97 22.32 15.76 26.80
CA PRO A 97 20.98 16.15 26.40
C PRO A 97 20.92 16.73 24.97
N GLU A 98 21.94 17.52 24.62
CA GLU A 98 22.04 18.13 23.28
C GLU A 98 22.17 17.04 22.19
N ARG A 99 22.95 15.99 22.46
CA ARG A 99 23.08 14.86 21.53
C ARG A 99 21.76 14.14 21.35
N ILE A 100 20.99 13.95 22.44
CA ILE A 100 19.66 13.34 22.40
C ILE A 100 18.72 14.20 21.55
N GLU A 101 18.72 15.52 21.72
CA GLU A 101 17.87 16.41 20.92
C GLU A 101 18.25 16.43 19.43
N ILE A 102 19.54 16.37 19.11
CA ILE A 102 20.00 16.23 17.71
C ILE A 102 19.47 14.92 17.10
N LEU A 103 19.60 13.81 17.81
CA LEU A 103 19.11 12.52 17.35
C LEU A 103 17.58 12.53 17.21
N ARG A 104 16.85 13.11 18.15
CA ARG A 104 15.38 13.23 18.10
C ARG A 104 14.91 14.03 16.90
N LYS A 105 15.59 15.15 16.58
CA LYS A 105 15.28 15.96 15.38
C LYS A 105 15.57 15.25 14.08
N ASN A 106 16.56 14.35 14.08
CA ASN A 106 16.98 13.61 12.88
C ASN A 106 16.30 12.24 12.76
N LEU A 107 15.44 11.86 13.71
CA LEU A 107 14.67 10.62 13.59
C LEU A 107 13.75 10.70 12.38
N PRO A 108 13.76 9.68 11.49
CA PRO A 108 12.79 9.60 10.42
C PRO A 108 11.38 9.44 10.99
N GLU A 109 10.40 9.88 10.22
CA GLU A 109 9.00 9.66 10.58
C GLU A 109 8.71 8.16 10.75
N LEU A 110 8.11 7.80 11.88
CA LEU A 110 7.75 6.41 12.17
C LEU A 110 6.61 5.93 11.24
N PRO A 111 6.58 4.64 10.87
CA PRO A 111 5.57 4.09 9.96
C PRO A 111 4.13 4.38 10.39
N GLU A 112 3.83 4.30 11.69
CA GLU A 112 2.50 4.58 12.24
C GLU A 112 2.08 6.05 12.03
N LYS A 113 3.00 7.00 12.28
CA LYS A 113 2.72 8.42 12.01
C LYS A 113 2.54 8.68 10.52
N LYS A 114 3.38 8.06 9.68
CA LYS A 114 3.30 8.15 8.23
C LYS A 114 1.98 7.58 7.71
N LEU A 115 1.53 6.44 8.24
CA LEU A 115 0.23 5.84 7.95
C LEU A 115 -0.91 6.85 8.20
N HIS A 116 -0.95 7.42 9.40
CA HIS A 116 -1.96 8.41 9.77
C HIS A 116 -1.90 9.65 8.87
N ARG A 117 -0.70 10.14 8.58
CA ARG A 117 -0.51 11.29 7.69
C ARG A 117 -1.01 11.00 6.28
N PHE A 118 -0.67 9.85 5.72
CA PHE A 118 -1.13 9.46 4.38
C PHE A 118 -2.65 9.34 4.28
N MET A 119 -3.31 8.86 5.33
CA MET A 119 -4.77 8.83 5.39
C MET A 119 -5.38 10.23 5.50
N HIS A 120 -4.82 11.12 6.32
CA HIS A 120 -5.40 12.43 6.59
C HIS A 120 -5.03 13.49 5.55
N GLU A 121 -3.77 13.55 5.13
CA GLU A 121 -3.32 14.58 4.17
C GLU A 121 -3.63 14.21 2.72
N TYR A 122 -3.45 12.92 2.36
CA TYR A 122 -3.67 12.46 0.99
C TYR A 122 -5.00 11.74 0.79
N GLY A 123 -5.78 11.53 1.84
CA GLY A 123 -7.09 10.86 1.75
C GLY A 123 -7.01 9.40 1.31
N LEU A 124 -5.89 8.73 1.55
CA LEU A 124 -5.71 7.33 1.17
C LEU A 124 -6.54 6.41 2.08
N LYS A 125 -6.93 5.27 1.55
CA LYS A 125 -7.56 4.22 2.36
C LYS A 125 -6.51 3.58 3.28
N ASN A 126 -6.96 3.07 4.43
CA ASN A 126 -6.07 2.45 5.42
C ASN A 126 -5.13 1.40 4.81
N TYR A 127 -5.67 0.50 3.99
CA TYR A 127 -4.90 -0.55 3.33
C TYR A 127 -3.78 0.00 2.44
N ASP A 128 -4.09 1.01 1.61
CA ASP A 128 -3.13 1.62 0.68
C ASP A 128 -2.05 2.39 1.44
N ALA A 129 -2.45 3.14 2.47
CA ALA A 129 -1.55 3.88 3.34
C ALA A 129 -0.62 2.95 4.16
N GLU A 130 -1.11 1.80 4.60
CA GLU A 130 -0.33 0.79 5.32
C GLU A 130 0.77 0.20 4.43
N ILE A 131 0.45 -0.19 3.18
CA ILE A 131 1.43 -0.69 2.23
C ILE A 131 2.54 0.33 1.98
N LEU A 132 2.18 1.58 1.73
CA LEU A 132 3.16 2.65 1.47
C LEU A 132 4.01 2.96 2.71
N SER A 133 3.41 3.01 3.91
CA SER A 133 4.12 3.41 5.13
C SER A 133 5.10 2.37 5.64
N THR A 134 4.91 1.09 5.30
CA THR A 134 5.80 0.00 5.69
C THR A 134 7.09 -0.06 4.87
N ASN A 135 7.12 0.54 3.68
CA ASN A 135 8.31 0.62 2.83
C ASN A 135 8.75 2.06 2.64
N ASN A 136 9.87 2.43 3.27
CA ASN A 136 10.36 3.81 3.25
C ASN A 136 10.72 4.32 1.85
N GLU A 137 11.23 3.46 0.96
CA GLU A 137 11.60 3.87 -0.40
C GLU A 137 10.35 4.13 -1.24
N MET A 138 9.33 3.27 -1.13
CA MET A 138 8.04 3.48 -1.81
C MET A 138 7.32 4.72 -1.28
N ALA A 139 7.35 4.92 0.04
CA ALA A 139 6.77 6.11 0.66
C ALA A 139 7.44 7.39 0.13
N ALA A 140 8.78 7.44 0.14
CA ALA A 140 9.53 8.58 -0.35
C ALA A 140 9.31 8.84 -1.85
N TYR A 141 9.20 7.77 -2.64
CA TYR A 141 8.90 7.88 -4.06
C TYR A 141 7.48 8.43 -4.30
N PHE A 142 6.50 7.93 -3.54
CA PHE A 142 5.13 8.44 -3.57
C PHE A 142 5.07 9.93 -3.18
N GLU A 143 5.74 10.32 -2.10
CA GLU A 143 5.76 11.72 -1.65
C GLU A 143 6.36 12.65 -2.71
N LYS A 144 7.43 12.23 -3.38
CA LYS A 144 7.98 12.98 -4.53
C LYS A 144 6.99 13.12 -5.68
N ILE A 145 6.18 12.10 -5.96
CA ILE A 145 5.10 12.22 -6.95
C ILE A 145 4.09 13.28 -6.50
N MET A 146 3.75 13.33 -5.19
CA MET A 146 2.83 14.32 -4.64
C MET A 146 3.38 15.76 -4.73
N GLU A 147 4.67 15.96 -4.49
CA GLU A 147 5.35 17.25 -4.67
C GLU A 147 5.18 17.81 -6.08
N HIS A 148 5.06 16.94 -7.08
CA HIS A 148 4.80 17.31 -8.47
C HIS A 148 3.30 17.48 -8.79
N GLY A 149 2.42 17.49 -7.79
CA GLY A 149 0.99 17.83 -7.92
C GLY A 149 0.14 16.77 -8.61
N ALA A 150 0.44 15.51 -8.42
CA ALA A 150 -0.37 14.38 -8.87
C ALA A 150 -1.57 14.12 -7.95
N SER A 151 -2.63 13.47 -8.46
CA SER A 151 -3.74 13.00 -7.64
C SER A 151 -3.29 11.85 -6.73
N PRO A 152 -3.49 11.95 -5.40
CA PRO A 152 -3.01 10.95 -4.45
C PRO A 152 -3.49 9.54 -4.75
N LYS A 153 -4.76 9.38 -5.08
CA LYS A 153 -5.36 8.06 -5.38
C LYS A 153 -4.75 7.41 -6.62
N ILE A 154 -4.54 8.20 -7.68
CA ILE A 154 -3.96 7.67 -8.93
C ILE A 154 -2.50 7.35 -8.71
N ALA A 155 -1.73 8.24 -8.09
CA ALA A 155 -0.33 8.04 -7.77
C ALA A 155 -0.10 6.80 -6.89
N CYS A 156 -0.91 6.65 -5.84
CA CYS A 156 -0.86 5.49 -4.96
C CYS A 156 -1.07 4.19 -5.75
N ASN A 157 -2.07 4.12 -6.62
CA ASN A 157 -2.32 2.94 -7.45
C ASN A 157 -1.12 2.60 -8.35
N TRP A 158 -0.43 3.60 -8.89
CA TRP A 158 0.79 3.38 -9.69
C TRP A 158 1.94 2.82 -8.84
N VAL A 159 2.15 3.39 -7.65
CA VAL A 159 3.26 2.97 -6.77
C VAL A 159 3.04 1.56 -6.24
N ILE A 160 1.87 1.27 -5.66
CA ILE A 160 1.59 -0.05 -5.07
C ILE A 160 1.27 -1.13 -6.12
N GLY A 161 0.91 -0.73 -7.34
CA GLY A 161 0.59 -1.64 -8.44
C GLY A 161 1.75 -1.81 -9.43
N ASP A 162 1.74 -1.00 -10.47
CA ASP A 162 2.63 -1.19 -11.63
C ASP A 162 4.12 -1.02 -11.28
N LEU A 163 4.49 -0.04 -10.43
CA LEU A 163 5.89 0.14 -9.99
C LEU A 163 6.35 -1.00 -9.09
N THR A 164 5.51 -1.43 -8.14
CA THR A 164 5.84 -2.59 -7.27
C THR A 164 6.01 -3.87 -8.10
N ARG A 165 5.18 -4.08 -9.13
CA ARG A 165 5.37 -5.21 -10.06
C ARG A 165 6.76 -5.18 -10.69
N VAL A 166 7.18 -4.02 -11.22
CA VAL A 166 8.49 -3.87 -11.87
C VAL A 166 9.64 -4.10 -10.88
N VAL A 167 9.53 -3.56 -9.67
CA VAL A 167 10.51 -3.80 -8.57
C VAL A 167 10.65 -5.30 -8.29
N ASN A 168 9.52 -6.00 -8.15
CA ASN A 168 9.52 -7.44 -7.85
C ASN A 168 10.08 -8.28 -9.02
N GLU A 169 9.76 -7.93 -10.26
CA GLU A 169 10.23 -8.63 -11.46
C GLU A 169 11.73 -8.38 -11.73
N SER A 170 12.19 -7.15 -11.51
CA SER A 170 13.59 -6.77 -11.79
C SER A 170 14.54 -7.04 -10.63
N GLY A 171 14.03 -7.18 -9.39
CA GLY A 171 14.83 -7.27 -8.18
C GLY A 171 15.58 -5.99 -7.80
N LYS A 172 15.28 -4.86 -8.45
CA LYS A 172 15.88 -3.56 -8.21
C LYS A 172 15.10 -2.78 -7.15
N SER A 173 15.76 -1.79 -6.50
CA SER A 173 15.05 -0.79 -5.71
C SER A 173 14.18 0.09 -6.60
N ILE A 174 13.10 0.65 -6.06
CA ILE A 174 12.26 1.62 -6.79
C ILE A 174 13.06 2.85 -7.23
N ASN A 175 14.08 3.22 -6.47
CA ASN A 175 14.97 4.35 -6.78
C ASN A 175 15.94 4.06 -7.94
N ASP A 176 16.17 2.78 -8.27
CA ASP A 176 17.04 2.33 -9.36
C ASP A 176 16.28 2.13 -10.67
N LEU A 177 14.97 2.36 -10.67
CA LEU A 177 14.17 2.31 -11.89
C LEU A 177 14.47 3.51 -12.78
N SER A 178 14.42 3.30 -14.10
CA SER A 178 14.67 4.36 -15.11
C SER A 178 13.56 5.43 -15.16
N ILE A 179 12.57 5.36 -14.29
CA ILE A 179 11.43 6.30 -14.24
C ILE A 179 11.54 7.15 -12.97
N PRO A 180 11.88 8.43 -13.09
CA PRO A 180 11.86 9.35 -11.96
C PRO A 180 10.41 9.70 -11.56
N PRO A 181 10.16 10.08 -10.28
CA PRO A 181 8.82 10.35 -9.75
C PRO A 181 8.04 11.41 -10.54
N GLU A 182 8.71 12.45 -11.05
CA GLU A 182 8.07 13.49 -11.87
C GLU A 182 7.45 12.95 -13.15
N ASN A 183 8.03 11.92 -13.76
CA ASN A 183 7.47 11.31 -14.96
C ASN A 183 6.17 10.54 -14.66
N ILE A 184 6.08 9.90 -13.50
CA ILE A 184 4.83 9.29 -13.03
C ILE A 184 3.80 10.36 -12.71
N ALA A 185 4.20 11.46 -12.06
CA ALA A 185 3.31 12.58 -11.79
C ALA A 185 2.71 13.15 -13.10
N ASP A 186 3.55 13.34 -14.11
CA ASP A 186 3.06 13.83 -15.41
C ASP A 186 2.14 12.82 -16.09
N LEU A 187 2.46 11.53 -16.04
CA LEU A 187 1.60 10.48 -16.58
C LEU A 187 0.22 10.46 -15.90
N THR A 188 0.18 10.61 -14.57
CA THR A 188 -1.08 10.66 -13.81
C THR A 188 -1.92 11.89 -14.17
N LYS A 189 -1.27 13.05 -14.39
CA LYS A 189 -1.97 14.27 -14.84
C LYS A 189 -2.64 14.11 -16.21
N PHE A 190 -1.99 13.39 -17.15
CA PHE A 190 -2.62 13.09 -18.45
C PHE A 190 -3.85 12.19 -18.30
N ILE A 191 -3.82 11.24 -17.35
CA ILE A 191 -4.98 10.40 -17.05
C ILE A 191 -6.11 11.24 -16.43
N GLU A 192 -5.78 12.09 -15.47
CA GLU A 192 -6.74 12.91 -14.73
C GLU A 192 -7.45 13.92 -15.63
N LYS A 193 -6.70 14.55 -16.55
CA LYS A 193 -7.25 15.44 -17.57
C LYS A 193 -8.09 14.70 -18.64
N GLY A 194 -8.03 13.37 -18.67
CA GLY A 194 -8.65 12.58 -19.73
C GLY A 194 -7.97 12.71 -21.08
N ASP A 195 -6.71 13.15 -21.10
CA ASP A 195 -5.89 13.22 -22.32
C ASP A 195 -5.49 11.84 -22.81
N ILE A 196 -5.39 10.88 -21.89
CA ILE A 196 -5.12 9.46 -22.18
C ILE A 196 -5.96 8.56 -21.27
N SER A 197 -6.31 7.36 -21.77
CA SER A 197 -6.97 6.35 -20.94
C SER A 197 -5.95 5.61 -20.07
N SER A 198 -6.41 4.98 -18.97
CA SER A 198 -5.55 4.12 -18.12
C SER A 198 -4.89 2.98 -18.92
N LYS A 199 -5.55 2.48 -19.95
CA LYS A 199 -4.98 1.44 -20.85
C LYS A 199 -3.82 2.00 -21.69
N ILE A 200 -3.95 3.23 -22.19
CA ILE A 200 -2.89 3.91 -22.94
C ILE A 200 -1.74 4.25 -21.99
N ALA A 201 -2.05 4.74 -20.78
CA ALA A 201 -1.05 5.06 -19.78
C ALA A 201 -0.15 3.86 -19.43
N LYS A 202 -0.70 2.65 -19.32
CA LYS A 202 0.10 1.43 -19.10
C LYS A 202 1.06 1.15 -20.24
N LYS A 203 0.65 1.35 -21.49
CA LYS A 203 1.56 1.21 -22.64
C LYS A 203 2.68 2.26 -22.64
N ILE A 204 2.35 3.49 -22.26
CA ILE A 204 3.34 4.57 -22.14
C ILE A 204 4.32 4.24 -21.02
N PHE A 205 3.84 3.74 -19.89
CA PHE A 205 4.67 3.34 -18.76
C PHE A 205 5.69 2.25 -19.13
N GLU A 206 5.26 1.19 -19.85
CA GLU A 206 6.19 0.15 -20.33
C GLU A 206 7.28 0.77 -21.25
N GLU A 207 6.90 1.68 -22.14
CA GLU A 207 7.86 2.36 -23.01
C GLU A 207 8.79 3.32 -22.24
N MET A 208 8.28 3.96 -21.19
CA MET A 208 9.11 4.77 -20.28
C MET A 208 10.17 3.91 -19.58
N LEU A 209 9.81 2.68 -19.17
CA LEU A 209 10.77 1.73 -18.58
C LEU A 209 11.89 1.32 -19.55
N GLU A 210 11.53 1.08 -20.82
CA GLU A 210 12.49 0.66 -21.85
C GLU A 210 13.39 1.80 -22.32
N THR A 211 12.82 2.99 -22.48
CA THR A 211 13.51 4.10 -23.17
C THR A 211 14.01 5.21 -22.26
N GLY A 212 13.49 5.30 -21.03
CA GLY A 212 13.72 6.42 -20.12
C GLY A 212 13.10 7.75 -20.58
N GLN A 213 12.30 7.75 -21.67
CA GLN A 213 11.69 8.98 -22.22
C GLN A 213 10.55 9.47 -21.32
N LYS A 214 10.31 10.78 -21.34
CA LYS A 214 9.19 11.41 -20.64
C LYS A 214 7.85 11.03 -21.28
N PRO A 215 6.75 10.95 -20.51
CA PRO A 215 5.44 10.55 -21.03
C PRO A 215 4.92 11.47 -22.14
N ASN A 216 5.13 12.78 -22.04
CA ASN A 216 4.72 13.74 -23.08
C ASN A 216 5.38 13.45 -24.42
N VAL A 217 6.66 13.12 -24.43
CA VAL A 217 7.42 12.80 -25.66
C VAL A 217 6.84 11.56 -26.35
N ILE A 218 6.54 10.53 -25.56
CA ILE A 218 5.95 9.29 -26.07
C ILE A 218 4.54 9.54 -26.62
N ILE A 219 3.72 10.32 -25.88
CA ILE A 219 2.36 10.69 -26.27
C ILE A 219 2.36 11.42 -27.62
N ASP A 220 3.20 12.45 -27.75
CA ASP A 220 3.29 13.27 -28.95
C ASP A 220 3.81 12.47 -30.16
N LYS A 221 4.91 11.72 -29.95
CA LYS A 221 5.52 10.89 -31.01
C LYS A 221 4.55 9.84 -31.59
N LYS A 222 3.72 9.24 -30.74
CA LYS A 222 2.76 8.20 -31.16
C LYS A 222 1.34 8.72 -31.40
N GLY A 223 1.10 10.00 -31.19
CA GLY A 223 -0.22 10.60 -31.36
C GLY A 223 -1.28 9.92 -30.49
N LEU A 224 -0.96 9.61 -29.21
CA LEU A 224 -1.80 8.84 -28.30
C LEU A 224 -2.83 9.69 -27.56
N LYS A 225 -2.83 11.00 -27.78
CA LYS A 225 -3.74 11.93 -27.12
C LYS A 225 -5.19 11.59 -27.46
N GLN A 226 -6.05 11.50 -26.47
CA GLN A 226 -7.47 11.28 -26.66
C GLN A 226 -8.14 12.54 -27.20
N ILE A 227 -9.19 12.34 -27.99
CA ILE A 227 -10.08 13.42 -28.42
C ILE A 227 -11.01 13.70 -27.22
N SER A 228 -10.71 14.75 -26.46
CA SER A 228 -11.51 15.23 -25.33
C SER A 228 -12.24 16.54 -25.67
N ASN A 229 -12.15 16.99 -26.93
CA ASN A 229 -12.90 18.16 -27.37
C ASN A 229 -14.41 17.82 -27.42
N LYS A 230 -15.18 18.47 -26.53
CA LYS A 230 -16.60 18.22 -26.35
C LYS A 230 -17.41 18.54 -27.63
N ASP A 231 -17.01 19.57 -28.36
CA ASP A 231 -17.73 19.99 -29.60
C ASP A 231 -17.48 19.00 -30.74
N GLU A 232 -16.25 18.48 -30.86
CA GLU A 232 -15.92 17.47 -31.87
C GLU A 232 -16.65 16.16 -31.58
N LEU A 233 -16.62 15.69 -30.32
CA LEU A 233 -17.34 14.49 -29.91
C LEU A 233 -18.85 14.65 -29.99
N SER A 234 -19.39 15.86 -29.73
CA SER A 234 -20.82 16.16 -29.90
C SER A 234 -21.25 16.00 -31.33
N LYS A 235 -20.49 16.57 -32.29
CA LYS A 235 -20.79 16.46 -33.73
C LYS A 235 -20.77 15.03 -34.20
N ILE A 236 -19.73 14.27 -33.78
CA ILE A 236 -19.63 12.83 -34.12
C ILE A 236 -20.82 12.07 -33.54
N THR A 237 -21.20 12.35 -32.30
CA THR A 237 -22.35 11.71 -31.64
C THR A 237 -23.65 12.02 -32.35
N GLU A 238 -23.89 13.29 -32.72
CA GLU A 238 -25.08 13.71 -33.45
C GLU A 238 -25.21 13.01 -34.82
N ASN A 239 -24.13 12.94 -35.57
CA ASN A 239 -24.10 12.24 -36.85
C ASN A 239 -24.48 10.76 -36.69
N ILE A 240 -23.87 10.07 -35.72
CA ILE A 240 -24.15 8.66 -35.48
C ILE A 240 -25.61 8.42 -35.03
N LEU A 241 -26.15 9.31 -34.18
CA LEU A 241 -27.55 9.22 -33.77
C LEU A 241 -28.49 9.46 -34.92
N SER A 242 -28.22 10.45 -35.80
CA SER A 242 -29.03 10.74 -36.97
C SER A 242 -29.01 9.62 -38.03
N GLU A 243 -27.91 8.90 -38.16
CA GLU A 243 -27.77 7.74 -39.04
C GLU A 243 -28.53 6.50 -38.56
N ASN A 244 -28.93 6.47 -37.27
CA ASN A 244 -29.48 5.26 -36.61
C ASN A 244 -30.82 5.59 -35.86
N PRO A 245 -31.83 6.18 -36.49
CA PRO A 245 -33.03 6.63 -35.78
C PRO A 245 -33.83 5.51 -35.12
N GLU A 246 -33.85 4.33 -35.74
CA GLU A 246 -34.52 3.15 -35.16
C GLU A 246 -33.92 2.73 -33.82
N LEU A 247 -32.57 2.74 -33.69
CA LEU A 247 -31.89 2.39 -32.47
C LEU A 247 -32.08 3.46 -31.39
N VAL A 248 -32.20 4.74 -31.77
CA VAL A 248 -32.56 5.82 -30.84
C VAL A 248 -33.95 5.55 -30.25
N GLN A 249 -34.94 5.21 -31.08
CA GLN A 249 -36.28 4.86 -30.61
C GLN A 249 -36.27 3.64 -29.68
N GLN A 250 -35.47 2.61 -29.99
CA GLN A 250 -35.32 1.46 -29.11
C GLN A 250 -34.75 1.83 -27.75
N TYR A 251 -33.76 2.73 -27.68
CA TYR A 251 -33.23 3.23 -26.42
C TYR A 251 -34.28 3.96 -25.60
N ARG A 252 -35.03 4.87 -26.24
CA ARG A 252 -36.15 5.62 -25.64
C ARG A 252 -37.30 4.69 -25.20
N ALA A 253 -37.47 3.55 -25.85
CA ALA A 253 -38.42 2.50 -25.45
C ALA A 253 -37.89 1.61 -24.30
N GLY A 254 -36.74 1.94 -23.67
CA GLY A 254 -36.16 1.25 -22.50
C GLY A 254 -35.11 0.20 -22.80
N LYS A 255 -34.71 -0.03 -24.06
CA LYS A 255 -33.62 -0.96 -24.41
C LYS A 255 -32.24 -0.33 -24.21
N THR A 256 -31.81 -0.14 -22.97
CA THR A 256 -30.55 0.55 -22.61
C THR A 256 -29.28 -0.13 -23.18
N LYS A 257 -29.32 -1.42 -23.53
CA LYS A 257 -28.20 -2.15 -24.13
C LYS A 257 -27.72 -1.55 -25.48
N VAL A 258 -28.58 -0.80 -26.16
CA VAL A 258 -28.26 -0.12 -27.43
C VAL A 258 -27.18 0.97 -27.21
N LEU A 259 -27.04 1.53 -26.01
CA LEU A 259 -25.98 2.49 -25.69
C LEU A 259 -24.59 1.96 -26.06
N GLY A 260 -24.33 0.68 -25.80
CA GLY A 260 -23.06 0.03 -26.15
C GLY A 260 -22.73 0.03 -27.64
N PHE A 261 -23.75 -0.06 -28.50
CA PHE A 261 -23.59 0.05 -29.95
C PHE A 261 -23.12 1.45 -30.35
N PHE A 262 -23.78 2.50 -29.83
CA PHE A 262 -23.40 3.89 -30.11
C PHE A 262 -21.99 4.21 -29.65
N VAL A 263 -21.63 3.79 -28.42
CA VAL A 263 -20.26 3.94 -27.91
C VAL A 263 -19.27 3.25 -28.84
N GLY A 264 -19.57 2.04 -29.31
CA GLY A 264 -18.72 1.28 -30.24
C GLY A 264 -18.52 2.02 -31.58
N GLN A 265 -19.57 2.60 -32.16
CA GLN A 265 -19.50 3.36 -33.40
C GLN A 265 -18.68 4.65 -33.26
N ILE A 266 -18.88 5.40 -32.16
CA ILE A 266 -18.09 6.62 -31.87
C ILE A 266 -16.61 6.23 -31.67
N MET A 267 -16.34 5.16 -30.94
CA MET A 267 -14.98 4.68 -30.73
C MET A 267 -14.31 4.23 -32.03
N LYS A 268 -15.07 3.62 -32.94
CA LYS A 268 -14.59 3.23 -34.28
C LYS A 268 -14.25 4.48 -35.13
N GLN A 269 -15.13 5.48 -35.16
CA GLN A 269 -14.93 6.73 -35.92
C GLN A 269 -13.77 7.57 -35.37
N THR A 270 -13.58 7.57 -34.05
CA THR A 270 -12.44 8.22 -33.38
C THR A 270 -11.16 7.37 -33.38
N LYS A 271 -11.14 6.23 -34.06
CA LYS A 271 -10.02 5.27 -34.08
C LYS A 271 -9.55 4.86 -32.66
N GLY A 272 -10.49 4.71 -31.75
CA GLY A 272 -10.21 4.37 -30.34
C GLY A 272 -9.67 5.53 -29.48
N LYS A 273 -9.64 6.76 -30.02
CA LYS A 273 -9.11 7.94 -29.31
C LYS A 273 -10.17 8.76 -28.57
N GLY A 274 -11.46 8.46 -28.74
CA GLY A 274 -12.53 9.17 -28.03
C GLY A 274 -12.48 8.91 -26.52
N ASN A 275 -12.70 9.94 -25.70
CA ASN A 275 -12.82 9.78 -24.25
C ASN A 275 -14.12 9.05 -23.89
N PRO A 276 -14.08 7.80 -23.35
CA PRO A 276 -15.27 7.00 -23.11
C PRO A 276 -16.26 7.64 -22.13
N THR A 277 -15.75 8.36 -21.13
CA THR A 277 -16.60 9.02 -20.11
C THR A 277 -17.39 10.18 -20.73
N LEU A 278 -16.72 11.01 -21.55
CA LEU A 278 -17.38 12.10 -22.27
C LEU A 278 -18.38 11.57 -23.29
N ILE A 279 -18.03 10.52 -24.03
CA ILE A 279 -18.92 9.86 -25.00
C ILE A 279 -20.18 9.34 -24.31
N ASN A 280 -20.03 8.62 -23.19
CA ASN A 280 -21.20 8.11 -22.46
C ASN A 280 -22.11 9.23 -21.94
N ASN A 281 -21.54 10.32 -21.42
CA ASN A 281 -22.30 11.45 -20.93
C ASN A 281 -23.03 12.19 -22.09
N LEU A 282 -22.34 12.39 -23.20
CA LEU A 282 -22.96 13.02 -24.40
C LEU A 282 -24.10 12.18 -24.97
N LEU A 283 -23.89 10.85 -25.06
CA LEU A 283 -24.93 9.94 -25.53
C LEU A 283 -26.14 9.93 -24.62
N LYS A 284 -25.96 9.86 -23.31
CA LYS A 284 -27.07 9.88 -22.35
C LYS A 284 -27.88 11.19 -22.49
N ASN A 285 -27.19 12.34 -22.48
CA ASN A 285 -27.86 13.61 -22.58
C ASN A 285 -28.68 13.73 -23.88
N LYS A 286 -28.10 13.33 -25.03
CA LYS A 286 -28.75 13.43 -26.32
C LYS A 286 -29.84 12.37 -26.62
N LEU A 287 -29.79 11.24 -25.94
CA LEU A 287 -30.81 10.19 -26.06
C LEU A 287 -31.99 10.41 -25.10
N GLU A 288 -31.80 11.19 -24.03
CA GLU A 288 -32.83 11.56 -23.05
C GLU A 288 -33.55 12.85 -23.45
N GLU A 289 -32.98 13.67 -24.32
CA GLU A 289 -33.66 14.77 -25.04
C GLU A 289 -34.63 14.21 -26.11
#